data_f6ffe06fbad4cadca7d6603a5175995f
#
_entry.id   f6ffe06fbad4cadca7d6603a5175995f
#
_cell.length_a   1.000
_cell.length_b   1.000
_cell.length_c   1.000
_cell.angle_alpha   90.00
_cell.angle_beta   90.00
_cell.angle_gamma   90.00
#
_symmetry.space_group_name_H-M   'P 1'
#
loop_
_entity.id
_entity.type
_entity.pdbx_description
1 polymer ?
#
loop_
_entity_poly.entity_id
_entity_poly.type
_entity_poly.pdbx_seq_one_letter_code
_entity_poly.pdbx_strand_id
1 'polypeptide(L)'
;MELLVGIGLILLVLFAEIGLYQKYGLRGLSYRCRFSDAHATEGETVSFTETVTNDKALPIPWMKAELTLSPWLDFPESHSTVSGSTRFVTGFFSVRGHARVSRVWQVTCEKRGVYAVEHVVLVTADLLGAVRLSLPAEELGRNADGVSQAVL
;
A
#
# COMPACT_ATOMS: atom_id res chain seq x y z
N MET A 1 -28.32 -28.46 22.04
CA MET A 1 -27.49 -29.13 21.03
C MET A 1 -27.28 -28.26 19.79
N GLU A 2 -28.32 -27.78 19.16
CA GLU A 2 -28.22 -26.96 17.94
C GLU A 2 -27.43 -25.65 18.12
N LEU A 3 -27.59 -25.00 19.28
CA LEU A 3 -26.83 -23.80 19.60
C LEU A 3 -25.31 -24.04 19.66
N LEU A 4 -24.91 -25.17 20.28
CA LEU A 4 -23.49 -25.53 20.39
C LEU A 4 -22.90 -25.92 19.03
N VAL A 5 -23.68 -26.60 18.20
CA VAL A 5 -23.28 -26.92 16.82
C VAL A 5 -23.12 -25.62 16.00
N GLY A 6 -24.06 -24.69 16.14
CA GLY A 6 -23.99 -23.39 15.48
C GLY A 6 -22.76 -22.58 15.89
N ILE A 7 -22.47 -22.50 17.17
CA ILE A 7 -21.27 -21.83 17.71
C ILE A 7 -19.99 -22.50 17.17
N GLY A 8 -19.94 -23.83 17.20
CA GLY A 8 -18.81 -24.60 16.68
C GLY A 8 -18.55 -24.33 15.20
N LEU A 9 -19.60 -24.25 14.39
CA LEU A 9 -19.50 -23.94 12.97
C LEU A 9 -18.96 -22.52 12.73
N ILE A 10 -19.46 -21.55 13.47
CA ILE A 10 -19.00 -20.15 13.39
C ILE A 10 -17.52 -20.07 13.74
N LEU A 11 -17.09 -20.69 14.83
CA LEU A 11 -15.69 -20.71 15.23
C LEU A 11 -14.80 -21.37 14.16
N LEU A 12 -15.26 -22.47 13.57
CA LEU A 12 -14.54 -23.16 12.50
C LEU A 12 -14.35 -22.24 11.28
N VAL A 13 -15.38 -21.51 10.88
CA VAL A 13 -15.31 -20.56 9.76
C VAL A 13 -14.33 -19.43 10.08
N LEU A 14 -14.38 -18.86 11.30
CA LEU A 14 -13.46 -17.81 11.74
C LEU A 14 -12.00 -18.29 11.73
N PHE A 15 -11.72 -19.48 12.27
CA PHE A 15 -10.37 -20.05 12.24
C PHE A 15 -9.88 -20.34 10.82
N ALA A 16 -10.76 -20.81 9.94
CA ALA A 16 -10.45 -21.05 8.54
C ALA A 16 -10.11 -19.73 7.81
N GLU A 17 -10.88 -18.67 8.07
CA GLU A 17 -10.61 -17.33 7.52
C GLU A 17 -9.25 -16.80 7.97
N ILE A 18 -8.98 -16.83 9.27
CA ILE A 18 -7.69 -16.39 9.84
C ILE A 18 -6.53 -17.15 9.19
N GLY A 19 -6.62 -18.48 9.13
CA GLY A 19 -5.58 -19.31 8.50
C GLY A 19 -5.38 -19.00 7.02
N LEU A 20 -6.47 -18.75 6.29
CA LEU A 20 -6.45 -18.42 4.89
C LEU A 20 -5.73 -17.07 4.64
N TYR A 21 -6.06 -16.03 5.41
CA TYR A 21 -5.42 -14.73 5.29
C TYR A 21 -3.96 -14.73 5.78
N GLN A 22 -3.62 -15.46 6.83
CA GLN A 22 -2.23 -15.63 7.25
C GLN A 22 -1.36 -16.25 6.16
N LYS A 23 -1.89 -17.26 5.47
CA LYS A 23 -1.14 -18.01 4.46
C LYS A 23 -1.09 -17.30 3.10
N TYR A 24 -2.20 -16.68 2.69
CA TYR A 24 -2.39 -16.18 1.33
C TYR A 24 -2.61 -14.67 1.23
N GLY A 25 -2.76 -13.96 2.34
CA GLY A 25 -3.13 -12.54 2.34
C GLY A 25 -2.22 -11.64 1.51
N LEU A 26 -0.91 -11.87 1.55
CA LEU A 26 0.08 -11.11 0.77
C LEU A 26 0.53 -11.80 -0.53
N ARG A 27 0.12 -13.03 -0.78
CA ARG A 27 0.45 -13.73 -2.03
C ARG A 27 -0.32 -13.13 -3.20
N GLY A 28 0.34 -13.06 -4.36
CA GLY A 28 -0.27 -12.51 -5.57
C GLY A 28 -0.62 -11.04 -5.48
N LEU A 29 -0.09 -10.33 -4.50
CA LEU A 29 -0.20 -8.90 -4.34
C LEU A 29 1.03 -8.23 -4.93
N SER A 30 0.84 -7.20 -5.74
CA SER A 30 1.92 -6.34 -6.21
C SER A 30 1.59 -4.88 -5.97
N TYR A 31 2.60 -4.11 -5.62
CA TYR A 31 2.53 -2.68 -5.41
C TYR A 31 3.54 -1.99 -6.31
N ARG A 32 3.11 -0.96 -6.99
CA ARG A 32 3.98 -0.10 -7.81
C ARG A 32 3.67 1.36 -7.53
N CYS A 33 4.70 2.17 -7.49
CA CYS A 33 4.56 3.61 -7.44
C CYS A 33 5.54 4.26 -8.42
N ARG A 34 5.13 5.37 -9.02
CA ARG A 34 5.99 6.14 -9.93
C ARG A 34 5.54 7.58 -10.03
N PHE A 35 6.50 8.44 -10.29
CA PHE A 35 6.25 9.81 -10.70
C PHE A 35 5.94 9.87 -12.21
N SER A 36 5.13 10.84 -12.63
CA SER A 36 4.81 11.05 -14.05
C SER A 36 6.02 11.49 -14.85
N ASP A 37 6.89 12.29 -14.22
CA ASP A 37 8.04 12.90 -14.84
C ASP A 37 9.31 12.56 -14.08
N ALA A 38 10.38 12.32 -14.83
CA ALA A 38 11.70 12.07 -14.25
C ALA A 38 12.42 13.36 -13.85
N HIS A 39 11.96 14.50 -14.35
CA HIS A 39 12.51 15.82 -14.09
C HIS A 39 11.36 16.80 -13.86
N ALA A 40 11.52 17.66 -12.87
CA ALA A 40 10.61 18.77 -12.59
C ALA A 40 11.38 20.00 -12.14
N THR A 41 10.74 21.15 -12.23
CA THR A 41 11.28 22.43 -11.75
C THR A 41 10.83 22.67 -10.31
N GLU A 42 11.63 23.37 -9.54
CA GLU A 42 11.25 23.81 -8.19
C GLU A 42 9.93 24.60 -8.24
N GLY A 43 8.97 24.21 -7.40
CA GLY A 43 7.62 24.76 -7.38
C GLY A 43 6.65 24.08 -8.36
N GLU A 44 7.12 23.21 -9.23
CA GLU A 44 6.27 22.47 -10.16
C GLU A 44 5.52 21.32 -9.46
N THR A 45 4.32 21.04 -9.96
CA THR A 45 3.50 19.93 -9.49
C THR A 45 3.58 18.78 -10.48
N VAL A 46 3.94 17.61 -9.98
CA VAL A 46 3.99 16.34 -10.73
C VAL A 46 2.99 15.35 -10.19
N SER A 47 2.55 14.42 -11.03
CA SER A 47 1.67 13.34 -10.59
C SER A 47 2.47 12.16 -10.06
N PHE A 48 2.06 11.65 -8.91
CA PHE A 48 2.58 10.43 -8.31
C PHE A 48 1.48 9.38 -8.32
N THR A 49 1.73 8.26 -8.96
CA THR A 49 0.74 7.19 -9.14
C THR A 49 1.14 5.98 -8.31
N GLU A 50 0.23 5.52 -7.46
CA GLU A 50 0.30 4.25 -6.75
C GLU A 50 -0.65 3.25 -7.42
N THR A 51 -0.18 2.03 -7.63
CA THR A 51 -0.98 0.96 -8.22
C THR A 51 -0.83 -0.31 -7.40
N VAL A 52 -1.95 -0.85 -6.96
CA VAL A 52 -2.04 -2.12 -6.25
C VAL A 52 -2.75 -3.12 -7.15
N THR A 53 -2.13 -4.26 -7.37
CA THR A 53 -2.70 -5.36 -8.16
C THR A 53 -2.83 -6.60 -7.28
N ASN A 54 -4.01 -7.19 -7.27
CA ASN A 54 -4.29 -8.43 -6.57
C ASN A 54 -4.61 -9.52 -7.60
N ASP A 55 -3.67 -10.44 -7.81
CA ASP A 55 -3.77 -11.52 -8.80
C ASP A 55 -4.47 -12.78 -8.27
N LYS A 56 -4.82 -12.79 -6.98
CA LYS A 56 -5.55 -13.91 -6.36
C LYS A 56 -7.05 -13.66 -6.26
N ALA A 57 -7.82 -14.72 -6.11
CA ALA A 57 -9.27 -14.63 -5.90
C ALA A 57 -9.64 -14.04 -4.52
N LEU A 58 -8.79 -14.23 -3.51
CA LEU A 58 -9.01 -13.71 -2.17
C LEU A 58 -8.95 -12.18 -2.18
N PRO A 59 -10.02 -11.47 -1.79
CA PRO A 59 -10.02 -10.01 -1.76
C PRO A 59 -9.15 -9.48 -0.64
N ILE A 60 -8.67 -8.25 -0.79
CA ILE A 60 -8.01 -7.49 0.27
C ILE A 60 -8.98 -6.39 0.70
N PRO A 61 -9.71 -6.59 1.80
CA PRO A 61 -10.75 -5.66 2.22
C PRO A 61 -10.17 -4.34 2.69
N TRP A 62 -8.99 -4.37 3.24
CA TRP A 62 -8.30 -3.20 3.76
C TRP A 62 -6.79 -3.35 3.64
N MET A 63 -6.15 -2.33 3.09
CA MET A 63 -4.70 -2.23 3.00
C MET A 63 -4.26 -0.78 3.22
N LYS A 64 -3.26 -0.60 4.06
CA LYS A 64 -2.58 0.68 4.26
C LYS A 64 -1.22 0.62 3.56
N ALA A 65 -0.96 1.59 2.69
CA ALA A 65 0.37 1.85 2.15
C ALA A 65 0.96 3.05 2.88
N GLU A 66 2.12 2.88 3.47
CA GLU A 66 2.86 3.94 4.16
C GLU A 66 4.17 4.18 3.41
N LEU A 67 4.28 5.38 2.84
CA LEU A 67 5.46 5.79 2.08
C LEU A 67 6.33 6.69 2.93
N THR A 68 7.62 6.47 2.83
CA THR A 68 8.66 7.33 3.42
C THR A 68 9.36 8.10 2.32
N LEU A 69 9.28 9.42 2.39
CA LEU A 69 9.72 10.35 1.35
C LEU A 69 10.48 11.54 1.94
N SER A 70 11.10 12.32 1.07
CA SER A 70 11.66 13.60 1.44
C SER A 70 10.58 14.60 1.88
N PRO A 71 10.83 15.42 2.91
CA PRO A 71 9.88 16.44 3.37
C PRO A 71 9.63 17.55 2.34
N TRP A 72 10.52 17.69 1.35
CA TRP A 72 10.42 18.68 0.26
C TRP A 72 9.48 18.29 -0.88
N LEU A 73 8.90 17.10 -0.82
CA LEU A 73 7.82 16.67 -1.68
C LEU A 73 6.50 16.85 -0.94
N ASP A 74 5.73 17.86 -1.30
CA ASP A 74 4.45 18.13 -0.64
C ASP A 74 3.30 17.36 -1.29
N PHE A 75 2.49 16.70 -0.44
CA PHE A 75 1.32 15.91 -0.80
C PHE A 75 0.06 16.55 -0.20
N PRO A 76 -0.46 17.62 -0.79
CA PRO A 76 -1.53 18.42 -0.17
C PRO A 76 -2.84 17.67 0.04
N GLU A 77 -3.12 16.66 -0.77
CA GLU A 77 -4.37 15.88 -0.72
C GLU A 77 -4.26 14.62 0.12
N SER A 78 -3.12 14.37 0.75
CA SER A 78 -2.87 13.14 1.51
C SER A 78 -2.88 13.34 3.02
N HIS A 79 -3.07 12.25 3.73
CA HIS A 79 -2.70 12.17 5.14
C HIS A 79 -1.19 12.06 5.26
N SER A 80 -0.51 13.19 5.34
CA SER A 80 0.94 13.23 5.47
C SER A 80 1.37 13.89 6.77
N THR A 81 2.46 13.37 7.33
CA THR A 81 3.09 13.91 8.55
C THR A 81 4.57 14.06 8.30
N VAL A 82 5.11 15.22 8.63
CA VAL A 82 6.54 15.48 8.58
C VAL A 82 7.12 15.30 9.97
N SER A 83 8.15 14.47 10.07
CA SER A 83 8.90 14.25 11.31
C SER A 83 10.39 14.33 11.00
N GLY A 84 11.05 15.36 11.52
CA GLY A 84 12.46 15.62 11.24
C GLY A 84 12.73 15.86 9.75
N SER A 85 13.58 15.02 9.17
CA SER A 85 13.97 15.07 7.74
C SER A 85 13.17 14.13 6.84
N THR A 86 12.01 13.66 7.30
CA THR A 86 11.23 12.63 6.62
C THR A 86 9.75 12.99 6.57
N ARG A 87 9.10 12.74 5.45
CA ARG A 87 7.65 12.81 5.28
C ARG A 87 7.09 11.39 5.19
N PHE A 88 6.06 11.13 5.96
CA PHE A 88 5.28 9.89 5.91
C PHE A 88 3.93 10.18 5.24
N VAL A 89 3.64 9.46 4.17
CA VAL A 89 2.38 9.57 3.43
C VAL A 89 1.65 8.26 3.57
N THR A 90 0.40 8.33 3.98
CA THR A 90 -0.45 7.15 4.20
C THR A 90 -1.60 7.12 3.21
N GLY A 91 -1.74 6.03 2.48
CA GLY A 91 -2.86 5.75 1.60
C GLY A 91 -3.58 4.47 2.01
N PHE A 92 -4.90 4.45 1.82
CA PHE A 92 -5.74 3.27 2.10
C PHE A 92 -6.33 2.74 0.81
N PHE A 93 -6.33 1.41 0.67
CA PHE A 93 -6.85 0.69 -0.49
C PHE A 93 -7.76 -0.44 -0.05
N SER A 94 -8.75 -0.72 -0.90
CA SER A 94 -9.53 -1.95 -0.87
C SER A 94 -9.48 -2.56 -2.26
N VAL A 95 -9.04 -3.80 -2.38
CA VAL A 95 -8.79 -4.44 -3.67
C VAL A 95 -9.52 -5.76 -3.73
N ARG A 96 -10.43 -5.89 -4.69
CA ARG A 96 -11.15 -7.14 -4.96
C ARG A 96 -10.22 -8.20 -5.51
N GLY A 97 -10.69 -9.45 -5.51
CA GLY A 97 -10.00 -10.53 -6.18
C GLY A 97 -9.81 -10.25 -7.67
N HIS A 98 -8.64 -10.58 -8.21
CA HIS A 98 -8.25 -10.34 -9.61
C HIS A 98 -8.46 -8.90 -10.08
N ALA A 99 -8.24 -7.92 -9.20
CA ALA A 99 -8.45 -6.50 -9.48
C ALA A 99 -7.18 -5.68 -9.32
N ARG A 100 -7.20 -4.53 -9.98
CA ARG A 100 -6.16 -3.50 -9.88
C ARG A 100 -6.82 -2.19 -9.46
N VAL A 101 -6.19 -1.49 -8.52
CA VAL A 101 -6.59 -0.17 -8.05
C VAL A 101 -5.42 0.78 -8.22
N SER A 102 -5.65 1.92 -8.83
CA SER A 102 -4.65 2.98 -8.98
C SER A 102 -5.15 4.25 -8.31
N ARG A 103 -4.23 4.96 -7.69
CA ARG A 103 -4.45 6.29 -7.10
C ARG A 103 -3.40 7.26 -7.61
N VAL A 104 -3.82 8.46 -7.94
CA VAL A 104 -2.93 9.53 -8.39
C VAL A 104 -2.95 10.64 -7.34
N TRP A 105 -1.75 11.04 -6.93
CA TRP A 105 -1.54 12.19 -6.04
C TRP A 105 -0.90 13.33 -6.83
N GLN A 106 -1.27 14.56 -6.52
CA GLN A 106 -0.53 15.73 -6.98
C GLN A 106 0.55 16.06 -5.95
N VAL A 107 1.79 16.12 -6.41
CA VAL A 107 2.97 16.34 -5.56
C VAL A 107 3.67 17.61 -6.00
N THR A 108 3.86 18.52 -5.09
CA THR A 108 4.60 19.77 -5.34
C THR A 108 6.05 19.61 -4.89
N CYS A 109 6.98 19.94 -5.79
CA CYS A 109 8.41 19.88 -5.54
C CYS A 109 8.86 21.21 -4.93
N GLU A 110 9.05 21.26 -3.62
CA GLU A 110 9.34 22.51 -2.90
C GLU A 110 10.80 22.94 -3.01
N LYS A 111 11.72 22.03 -3.34
CA LYS A 111 13.15 22.31 -3.36
C LYS A 111 13.86 21.48 -4.43
N ARG A 112 14.96 22.00 -4.95
CA ARG A 112 15.83 21.27 -5.87
C ARG A 112 16.48 20.08 -5.18
N GLY A 113 16.59 18.96 -5.89
CA GLY A 113 17.27 17.78 -5.40
C GLY A 113 16.93 16.52 -6.21
N VAL A 114 17.49 15.41 -5.79
CA VAL A 114 17.15 14.07 -6.29
C VAL A 114 16.29 13.40 -5.25
N TYR A 115 15.09 13.02 -5.62
CA TYR A 115 14.11 12.44 -4.73
C TYR A 115 13.71 11.07 -5.20
N ALA A 116 13.64 10.15 -4.24
CA ALA A 116 13.14 8.80 -4.45
C ALA A 116 12.19 8.44 -3.33
N VAL A 117 11.34 7.46 -3.56
CA VAL A 117 10.62 6.80 -2.48
C VAL A 117 11.62 5.93 -1.73
N GLU A 118 11.89 6.27 -0.47
CA GLU A 118 12.90 5.58 0.33
C GLU A 118 12.42 4.21 0.76
N HIS A 119 11.22 4.17 1.35
CA HIS A 119 10.60 2.94 1.82
C HIS A 119 9.10 2.96 1.59
N VAL A 120 8.54 1.79 1.32
CA VAL A 120 7.10 1.57 1.30
C VAL A 120 6.78 0.36 2.15
N VAL A 121 5.88 0.54 3.11
CA VAL A 121 5.39 -0.53 3.97
C VAL A 121 3.91 -0.75 3.68
N LEU A 122 3.54 -1.96 3.36
CA LEU A 122 2.16 -2.37 3.17
C LEU A 122 1.67 -3.12 4.39
N VAL A 123 0.55 -2.68 4.93
CA VAL A 123 -0.13 -3.34 6.06
C VAL A 123 -1.51 -3.74 5.58
N THR A 124 -1.84 -5.01 5.68
CA THR A 124 -3.17 -5.53 5.35
C THR A 124 -3.78 -6.27 6.52
N ALA A 125 -5.09 -6.39 6.52
CA ALA A 125 -5.84 -7.15 7.49
C ALA A 125 -6.87 -8.03 6.79
N ASP A 126 -7.33 -9.08 7.51
CA ASP A 126 -8.47 -9.89 7.12
C ASP A 126 -9.80 -9.13 7.25
N LEU A 127 -10.90 -9.75 6.85
CA LEU A 127 -12.25 -9.16 6.90
C LEU A 127 -12.67 -8.71 8.31
N LEU A 128 -12.22 -9.40 9.33
CA LEU A 128 -12.55 -9.12 10.73
C LEU A 128 -11.49 -8.28 11.45
N GLY A 129 -10.34 -8.03 10.81
CA GLY A 129 -9.23 -7.32 11.43
C GLY A 129 -8.49 -8.12 12.50
N ALA A 130 -8.72 -9.44 12.58
CA ALA A 130 -8.07 -10.33 13.55
C ALA A 130 -6.60 -10.61 13.19
N VAL A 131 -6.27 -10.56 11.90
CA VAL A 131 -4.91 -10.76 11.38
C VAL A 131 -4.42 -9.50 10.72
N ARG A 132 -3.24 -9.03 11.10
CA ARG A 132 -2.53 -7.94 10.44
C ARG A 132 -1.22 -8.46 9.87
N LEU A 133 -1.01 -8.21 8.60
CA LEU A 133 0.21 -8.58 7.88
C LEU A 133 0.91 -7.31 7.44
N SER A 134 2.19 -7.20 7.74
CA SER A 134 3.03 -6.06 7.35
C SER A 134 4.22 -6.57 6.56
N LEU A 135 4.47 -5.95 5.41
CA LEU A 135 5.57 -6.32 4.54
C LEU A 135 6.16 -5.08 3.86
N PRO A 136 7.50 -4.93 3.81
CA PRO A 136 8.13 -3.96 2.92
C PRO A 136 7.76 -4.26 1.47
N ALA A 137 7.40 -3.23 0.70
CA ALA A 137 7.00 -3.42 -0.70
C ALA A 137 8.13 -4.01 -1.57
N GLU A 138 9.38 -3.81 -1.17
CA GLU A 138 10.55 -4.39 -1.81
C GLU A 138 10.55 -5.93 -1.80
N GLU A 139 9.97 -6.54 -0.77
CA GLU A 139 9.81 -8.00 -0.71
C GLU A 139 8.70 -8.54 -1.60
N LEU A 140 7.68 -7.73 -1.90
CA LEU A 140 6.64 -8.06 -2.89
C LEU A 140 7.17 -7.95 -4.32
N GLY A 141 8.19 -7.11 -4.52
CA GLY A 141 8.74 -6.72 -5.82
C GLY A 141 9.86 -7.57 -6.36
N ARG A 142 10.17 -8.74 -5.78
CA ARG A 142 11.23 -9.63 -6.34
C ARG A 142 10.99 -10.07 -7.78
N ASN A 143 9.83 -9.77 -8.35
CA ASN A 143 9.47 -10.03 -9.73
C ASN A 143 8.88 -8.82 -10.48
N ALA A 144 9.03 -7.61 -9.97
CA ALA A 144 8.51 -6.43 -10.64
C ALA A 144 9.45 -5.24 -10.43
N ASP A 145 9.95 -4.71 -11.52
CA ASP A 145 10.64 -3.43 -11.65
C ASP A 145 9.74 -2.29 -11.13
N GLY A 146 9.79 -1.98 -9.83
CA GLY A 146 8.62 -1.38 -9.23
C GLY A 146 8.76 -0.13 -8.40
N VAL A 147 9.94 0.32 -8.05
CA VAL A 147 10.12 1.64 -7.43
C VAL A 147 10.87 2.52 -8.40
N SER A 148 10.18 3.41 -9.09
CA SER A 148 10.85 4.37 -9.96
C SER A 148 11.39 5.53 -9.12
N GLN A 149 12.65 5.84 -9.34
CA GLN A 149 13.28 7.06 -8.84
C GLN A 149 12.88 8.22 -9.76
N ALA A 150 12.45 9.32 -9.19
CA ALA A 150 12.36 10.57 -9.91
C ALA A 150 13.58 11.43 -9.56
N VAL A 151 14.23 11.94 -10.57
CA VAL A 151 15.27 12.96 -10.44
C VAL A 151 14.60 14.31 -10.67
N LEU A 152 14.53 15.13 -9.65
CA LEU A 152 13.91 16.45 -9.70
C LEU A 152 14.97 17.55 -9.61
#